data_8f588bf018ea83d91f322d7c25acadce
#
_entry.id   8f588bf018ea83d91f322d7c25acadce
#
_cell.length_a   1.000
_cell.length_b   1.000
_cell.length_c   1.000
_cell.angle_alpha   90.00
_cell.angle_beta   90.00
_cell.angle_gamma   90.00
#
_symmetry.space_group_name_H-M   'P 1'
#
loop_
_entity.id
_entity.type
_entity.pdbx_description
1 polymer ?
#
loop_
_entity_poly.entity_id
_entity_poly.type
_entity_poly.pdbx_seq_one_letter_code
_entity_poly.pdbx_strand_id
1 'polypeptide(L)'
;MAQVTVSIDGKQYRMACDEGQEEHLIDLAQRLDRYVSHLKESFGEIGDQRLTVMAGIMVMDELSELQKRIKGMETEVQTLRKTRDDALTKADKNDAALTGALGAVAQRMEDLAATLAVRKA
;
A
#
# COMPACT_ATOMS: atom_id res chain seq x y z
N MET A 1 21.93 20.67 16.70
CA MET A 1 20.48 20.98 16.71
C MET A 1 20.23 22.24 15.90
N ALA A 2 19.45 22.12 14.87
CA ALA A 2 19.00 23.26 14.09
C ALA A 2 17.74 23.87 14.72
N GLN A 3 17.44 25.10 14.36
CA GLN A 3 16.21 25.78 14.77
C GLN A 3 15.48 26.28 13.52
N VAL A 4 14.18 26.13 13.50
CA VAL A 4 13.34 26.60 12.42
C VAL A 4 12.22 27.47 12.99
N THR A 5 11.86 28.51 12.26
CA THR A 5 10.73 29.37 12.58
C THR A 5 9.60 29.06 11.64
N VAL A 6 8.45 28.67 12.19
CA VAL A 6 7.25 28.35 11.43
C VAL A 6 6.15 29.37 11.75
N SER A 7 5.26 29.61 10.80
CA SER A 7 4.12 30.49 10.97
C SER A 7 2.82 29.70 10.93
N ILE A 8 2.02 29.85 11.99
CA ILE A 8 0.69 29.23 12.09
C ILE A 8 -0.29 30.31 12.57
N ASP A 9 -1.35 30.51 11.81
CA ASP A 9 -2.37 31.53 12.05
C ASP A 9 -1.78 32.94 12.24
N GLY A 10 -0.78 33.27 11.41
CA GLY A 10 -0.07 34.55 11.47
C GLY A 10 0.91 34.71 12.61
N LYS A 11 1.06 33.74 13.48
CA LYS A 11 2.02 33.74 14.59
C LYS A 11 3.23 32.92 14.28
N GLN A 12 4.39 33.42 14.69
CA GLN A 12 5.66 32.74 14.50
C GLN A 12 6.04 31.91 15.72
N TYR A 13 6.45 30.68 15.47
CA TYR A 13 6.94 29.75 16.48
C TYR A 13 8.32 29.27 16.12
N ARG A 14 9.23 29.40 17.08
CA ARG A 14 10.59 28.87 16.94
C ARG A 14 10.62 27.46 17.51
N MET A 15 11.06 26.50 16.71
CA MET A 15 11.13 25.08 17.07
C MET A 15 12.55 24.55 16.85
N ALA A 16 12.97 23.68 17.76
CA ALA A 16 14.19 22.91 17.53
C ALA A 16 13.88 21.70 16.64
N CYS A 17 14.79 21.38 15.76
CA CYS A 17 14.72 20.21 14.88
C CYS A 17 16.09 19.58 14.70
N ASP A 18 16.12 18.39 14.17
CA ASP A 18 17.35 17.74 13.75
C ASP A 18 17.89 18.41 12.47
N GLU A 19 19.19 18.36 12.29
CA GLU A 19 19.82 18.91 11.09
C GLU A 19 19.31 18.20 9.84
N GLY A 20 18.85 18.98 8.87
CA GLY A 20 18.27 18.48 7.62
C GLY A 20 16.76 18.25 7.66
N GLN A 21 16.09 18.49 8.80
CA GLN A 21 14.65 18.36 8.94
C GLN A 21 13.90 19.70 8.82
N GLU A 22 14.60 20.79 8.59
CA GLU A 22 14.05 22.15 8.60
C GLU A 22 12.94 22.31 7.55
N GLU A 23 13.22 21.91 6.31
CA GLU A 23 12.23 22.03 5.22
C GLU A 23 11.00 21.13 5.47
N HIS A 24 11.21 19.95 6.01
CA HIS A 24 10.12 19.05 6.35
C HIS A 24 9.21 19.65 7.43
N LEU A 25 9.79 20.26 8.45
CA LEU A 25 9.03 20.93 9.51
C LEU A 25 8.25 22.14 8.99
N ILE A 26 8.83 22.88 8.07
CA ILE A 26 8.14 24.00 7.41
C ILE A 26 6.93 23.50 6.62
N ASP A 27 7.07 22.43 5.84
CA ASP A 27 5.96 21.83 5.10
C ASP A 27 4.85 21.34 6.03
N LEU A 28 5.20 20.67 7.12
CA LEU A 28 4.24 20.22 8.12
C LEU A 28 3.50 21.39 8.77
N ALA A 29 4.22 22.45 9.09
CA ALA A 29 3.62 23.68 9.66
C ALA A 29 2.66 24.35 8.67
N GLN A 30 2.99 24.40 7.40
CA GLN A 30 2.10 24.93 6.37
C GLN A 30 0.82 24.09 6.22
N ARG A 31 0.93 22.78 6.34
CA ARG A 31 -0.25 21.91 6.33
C ARG A 31 -1.13 22.15 7.56
N LEU A 32 -0.53 22.25 8.73
CA LEU A 32 -1.26 22.56 9.96
C LEU A 32 -1.93 23.93 9.89
N ASP A 33 -1.25 24.91 9.33
CA ASP A 33 -1.81 26.25 9.12
C ASP A 33 -3.09 26.23 8.25
N ARG A 34 -3.12 25.39 7.23
CA ARG A 34 -4.34 25.20 6.41
C ARG A 34 -5.49 24.63 7.22
N TYR A 35 -5.25 23.67 8.10
CA TYR A 35 -6.28 23.12 9.00
C TYR A 35 -6.81 24.18 9.95
N VAL A 36 -5.92 24.97 10.52
CA VAL A 36 -6.31 26.09 11.41
C VAL A 36 -7.13 27.12 10.65
N SER A 37 -6.71 27.50 9.46
CA SER A 37 -7.45 28.46 8.61
C SER A 37 -8.84 27.92 8.25
N HIS A 38 -8.96 26.67 7.88
CA HIS A 38 -10.24 26.05 7.58
C HIS A 38 -11.18 26.01 8.78
N LEU A 39 -10.67 25.69 9.97
CA LEU A 39 -11.44 25.73 11.20
C LEU A 39 -11.88 27.14 11.58
N LYS A 40 -11.01 28.12 11.36
CA LYS A 40 -11.31 29.53 11.61
C LYS A 40 -12.43 30.04 10.70
N GLU A 41 -12.44 29.62 9.43
CA GLU A 41 -13.53 29.93 8.49
C GLU A 41 -14.85 29.29 8.92
N SER A 42 -14.82 28.07 9.44
CA SER A 42 -16.02 27.30 9.82
C SER A 42 -16.59 27.73 11.17
N PHE A 43 -15.75 28.00 12.16
CA PHE A 43 -16.15 28.23 13.55
C PHE A 43 -15.92 29.68 14.02
N GLY A 44 -15.27 30.52 13.23
CA GLY A 44 -14.90 31.88 13.58
C GLY A 44 -13.73 31.95 14.58
N GLU A 45 -13.56 33.11 15.19
CA GLU A 45 -12.48 33.33 16.17
C GLU A 45 -12.88 32.83 17.55
N ILE A 46 -12.68 31.55 17.80
CA ILE A 46 -12.97 30.91 19.09
C ILE A 46 -11.78 30.88 20.06
N GLY A 47 -10.68 31.51 19.67
CA GLY A 47 -9.42 31.54 20.40
C GLY A 47 -8.36 30.64 19.74
N ASP A 48 -7.13 31.14 19.70
CA ASP A 48 -6.03 30.49 18.98
C ASP A 48 -5.69 29.11 19.56
N GLN A 49 -5.71 28.98 20.88
CA GLN A 49 -5.43 27.72 21.56
C GLN A 49 -6.47 26.65 21.21
N ARG A 50 -7.75 27.00 21.21
CA ARG A 50 -8.84 26.08 20.84
C ARG A 50 -8.73 25.65 19.37
N LEU A 51 -8.47 26.59 18.48
CA LEU A 51 -8.26 26.30 17.05
C LEU A 51 -7.10 25.34 16.84
N THR A 52 -5.99 25.57 17.54
CA THR A 52 -4.81 24.69 17.45
C THR A 52 -5.10 23.30 17.97
N VAL A 53 -5.79 23.17 19.10
CA VAL A 53 -6.18 21.85 19.65
C VAL A 53 -7.14 21.14 18.70
N MET A 54 -8.13 21.84 18.16
CA MET A 54 -9.06 21.26 17.19
C MET A 54 -8.35 20.82 15.91
N ALA A 55 -7.43 21.63 15.38
CA ALA A 55 -6.61 21.27 14.24
C ALA A 55 -5.77 20.02 14.52
N GLY A 56 -5.17 19.94 15.68
CA GLY A 56 -4.43 18.77 16.13
C GLY A 56 -5.28 17.49 16.17
N ILE A 57 -6.49 17.59 16.71
CA ILE A 57 -7.44 16.47 16.76
C ILE A 57 -7.86 16.05 15.35
N MET A 58 -8.13 16.99 14.44
CA MET A 58 -8.46 16.69 13.04
C MET A 58 -7.33 15.94 12.34
N VAL A 59 -6.09 16.39 12.53
CA VAL A 59 -4.92 15.71 11.95
C VAL A 59 -4.78 14.30 12.51
N MET A 60 -5.00 14.10 13.81
CA MET A 60 -4.97 12.78 14.43
C MET A 60 -6.09 11.87 13.92
N ASP A 61 -7.27 12.42 13.67
CA ASP A 61 -8.38 11.67 13.08
C ASP A 61 -8.05 11.21 11.65
N GLU A 62 -7.53 12.11 10.82
CA GLU A 62 -7.07 11.74 9.47
C GLU A 62 -5.95 10.70 9.49
N LEU A 63 -5.00 10.83 10.43
CA LEU A 63 -3.95 9.83 10.61
C LEU A 63 -4.54 8.47 10.97
N SER A 64 -5.51 8.44 11.88
CA SER A 64 -6.21 7.21 12.25
C SER A 64 -6.94 6.57 11.06
N GLU A 65 -7.63 7.35 10.26
CA GLU A 65 -8.30 6.87 9.05
C GLU A 65 -7.30 6.33 8.00
N LEU A 66 -6.18 7.03 7.81
CA LEU A 66 -5.11 6.56 6.93
C LEU A 66 -4.50 5.24 7.40
N GLN A 67 -4.28 5.11 8.70
CA GLN A 67 -3.77 3.86 9.29
C GLN A 67 -4.73 2.69 9.07
N LYS A 68 -6.04 2.91 9.22
CA LYS A 68 -7.06 1.90 8.90
C LYS A 68 -7.04 1.52 7.42
N ARG A 69 -6.89 2.51 6.55
CA ARG A 69 -6.80 2.29 5.11
C ARG A 69 -5.56 1.50 4.74
N ILE A 70 -4.41 1.82 5.32
CA ILE A 70 -3.15 1.07 5.12
C ILE A 70 -3.33 -0.39 5.56
N LYS A 71 -3.93 -0.64 6.72
CA LYS A 71 -4.22 -1.99 7.21
C LYS A 71 -5.12 -2.77 6.25
N GLY A 72 -6.15 -2.12 5.72
CA GLY A 72 -7.03 -2.70 4.71
C GLY A 72 -6.29 -3.04 3.42
N MET A 73 -5.44 -2.15 2.95
CA MET A 73 -4.62 -2.36 1.75
C MET A 73 -3.59 -3.47 1.94
N GLU A 74 -2.96 -3.56 3.11
CA GLU A 74 -2.04 -4.65 3.44
C GLU A 74 -2.73 -6.00 3.42
N THR A 75 -3.95 -6.09 3.98
CA THR A 75 -4.77 -7.30 3.94
C THR A 75 -5.14 -7.67 2.50
N GLU A 76 -5.53 -6.69 1.70
CA GLU A 76 -5.85 -6.89 0.28
C GLU A 76 -4.64 -7.39 -0.51
N VAL A 77 -3.47 -6.80 -0.30
CA VAL A 77 -2.21 -7.25 -0.92
C VAL A 77 -1.88 -8.69 -0.53
N GLN A 78 -2.05 -9.06 0.74
CA GLN A 78 -1.84 -10.43 1.19
C GLN A 78 -2.83 -11.42 0.54
N THR A 79 -4.10 -11.02 0.44
CA THR A 79 -5.13 -11.82 -0.23
C THR A 79 -4.83 -12.01 -1.70
N LEU A 80 -4.44 -10.94 -2.40
CA LEU A 80 -4.06 -10.98 -3.82
C LEU A 80 -2.82 -11.86 -4.05
N ARG A 81 -1.81 -11.78 -3.19
CA ARG A 81 -0.63 -12.64 -3.25
C ARG A 81 -1.00 -14.11 -3.08
N LYS A 82 -1.85 -14.42 -2.12
CA LYS A 82 -2.34 -15.78 -1.91
C LYS A 82 -3.12 -16.29 -3.12
N THR A 83 -4.03 -15.48 -3.66
CA THR A 83 -4.79 -15.82 -4.86
C THR A 83 -3.87 -16.06 -6.06
N ARG A 84 -2.85 -15.21 -6.23
CA ARG A 84 -1.82 -15.39 -7.27
C ARG A 84 -1.07 -16.70 -7.08
N ASP A 85 -0.59 -16.99 -5.88
CA ASP A 85 0.18 -18.20 -5.59
C ASP A 85 -0.68 -19.44 -5.81
N ASP A 86 -1.95 -19.43 -5.40
CA ASP A 86 -2.91 -20.52 -5.64
C ASP A 86 -3.16 -20.71 -7.14
N ALA A 87 -3.30 -19.62 -7.90
CA ALA A 87 -3.47 -19.68 -9.36
C ALA A 87 -2.23 -20.25 -10.06
N LEU A 88 -1.02 -19.85 -9.64
CA LEU A 88 0.23 -20.38 -10.17
C LEU A 88 0.38 -21.87 -9.85
N THR A 89 0.07 -22.29 -8.64
CA THR A 89 0.11 -23.69 -8.24
C THR A 89 -0.88 -24.52 -9.06
N LYS A 90 -2.09 -24.00 -9.29
CA LYS A 90 -3.10 -24.65 -10.13
C LYS A 90 -2.63 -24.77 -11.59
N ALA A 91 -2.03 -23.71 -12.13
CA ALA A 91 -1.48 -23.72 -13.49
C ALA A 91 -0.35 -24.75 -13.61
N ASP A 92 0.57 -24.82 -12.66
CA ASP A 92 1.65 -25.82 -12.63
C ASP A 92 1.10 -27.25 -12.57
N LYS A 93 0.08 -27.51 -11.75
CA LYS A 93 -0.59 -28.81 -11.69
C LYS A 93 -1.29 -29.18 -12.99
N ASN A 94 -1.97 -28.22 -13.62
CA ASN A 94 -2.60 -28.42 -14.92
C ASN A 94 -1.57 -28.73 -16.00
N ASP A 95 -0.45 -28.00 -16.03
CA ASP A 95 0.64 -28.26 -16.97
C ASP A 95 1.28 -29.64 -16.76
N ALA A 96 1.52 -30.03 -15.52
CA ALA A 96 2.04 -31.35 -15.20
C ALA A 96 1.07 -32.46 -15.61
N ALA A 97 -0.22 -32.29 -15.37
CA ALA A 97 -1.25 -33.23 -15.79
C ALA A 97 -1.35 -33.34 -17.31
N LEU A 98 -1.30 -32.20 -18.00
CA LEU A 98 -1.29 -32.17 -19.48
C LEU A 98 -0.04 -32.83 -20.06
N THR A 99 1.13 -32.53 -19.52
CA THR A 99 2.40 -33.16 -19.93
C THR A 99 2.37 -34.66 -19.71
N GLY A 100 1.85 -35.12 -18.58
CA GLY A 100 1.67 -36.54 -18.29
C GLY A 100 0.71 -37.22 -19.25
N ALA A 101 -0.42 -36.59 -19.56
CA ALA A 101 -1.40 -37.11 -20.53
C ALA A 101 -0.82 -37.20 -21.95
N LEU A 102 -0.10 -36.17 -22.38
CA LEU A 102 0.57 -36.16 -23.67
C LEU A 102 1.66 -37.23 -23.77
N GLY A 103 2.44 -37.42 -22.72
CA GLY A 103 3.44 -38.48 -22.62
C GLY A 103 2.82 -39.87 -22.68
N ALA A 104 1.69 -40.12 -22.04
CA ALA A 104 0.96 -41.37 -22.12
C ALA A 104 0.41 -41.65 -23.51
N VAL A 105 -0.11 -40.63 -24.19
CA VAL A 105 -0.57 -40.77 -25.58
C VAL A 105 0.61 -41.09 -26.53
N ALA A 106 1.73 -40.38 -26.38
CA ALA A 106 2.93 -40.63 -27.17
C ALA A 106 3.45 -42.05 -26.98
N GLN A 107 3.45 -42.54 -25.72
CA GLN A 107 3.87 -43.94 -25.43
C GLN A 107 2.94 -44.95 -26.10
N ARG A 108 1.61 -44.74 -26.05
CA ARG A 108 0.65 -45.60 -26.75
C ARG A 108 0.87 -45.61 -28.28
N MET A 109 1.20 -44.50 -28.86
CA MET A 109 1.50 -44.39 -30.29
C MET A 109 2.78 -45.15 -30.63
N GLU A 110 3.81 -45.04 -29.83
CA GLU A 110 5.06 -45.79 -30.03
C GLU A 110 4.84 -47.31 -29.89
N ASP A 111 4.09 -47.73 -28.87
CA ASP A 111 3.76 -49.15 -28.65
C ASP A 111 2.95 -49.72 -29.82
N LEU A 112 1.98 -48.95 -30.33
CA LEU A 112 1.19 -49.31 -31.50
C LEU A 112 2.07 -49.42 -32.75
N ALA A 113 2.95 -48.50 -32.99
CA ALA A 113 3.89 -48.52 -34.10
C ALA A 113 4.83 -49.73 -34.04
N ALA A 114 5.35 -50.07 -32.86
CA ALA A 114 6.16 -51.24 -32.64
C ALA A 114 5.40 -52.53 -32.93
N THR A 115 4.14 -52.63 -32.47
CA THR A 115 3.27 -53.77 -32.76
C THR A 115 3.00 -53.94 -34.24
N LEU A 116 2.75 -52.86 -34.98
CA LEU A 116 2.54 -52.88 -36.43
C LEU A 116 3.81 -53.27 -37.17
N ALA A 117 4.99 -52.84 -36.72
CA ALA A 117 6.27 -53.22 -37.32
C ALA A 117 6.54 -54.73 -37.15
N VAL A 118 6.23 -55.26 -35.99
CA VAL A 118 6.36 -56.73 -35.74
C VAL A 118 5.40 -57.54 -36.63
N ARG A 119 4.18 -57.03 -36.86
CA ARG A 119 3.21 -57.72 -37.72
C ARG A 119 3.59 -57.72 -39.19
N LYS A 120 4.34 -56.72 -39.64
CA LYS A 120 4.83 -56.64 -41.05
C LYS A 120 6.04 -57.52 -41.30
N ALA A 121 6.74 -57.92 -40.29
CA ALA A 121 7.84 -58.86 -40.37
C ALA A 121 7.33 -60.32 -40.31
#